data_10006ca3b5d2cad73601f7efe4dd44b3
#
_entry.id   10006ca3b5d2cad73601f7efe4dd44b3
#
_cell.length_a   1.000
_cell.length_b   1.000
_cell.length_c   1.000
_cell.angle_alpha   90.00
_cell.angle_beta   90.00
_cell.angle_gamma   90.00
#
_symmetry.space_group_name_H-M   'P 1'
#
loop_
_entity.id
_entity.type
_entity.pdbx_description
1 polymer ?
#
loop_
_entity_poly.entity_id
_entity_poly.type
_entity_poly.pdbx_seq_one_letter_code
_entity_poly.pdbx_strand_id
1 'polypeptide(L)'
;MRDFVSGSCQNSNKIYVLLVNMQLLTNGNMLTRSDYDYLVEGFYRPFDALRATKPIVIIDEPHRFSRDQKAYKAIVKELCPQMIIRFGATFPEVTVGTGRNKITFKDFNNLVYELNACDSFNLNLIKGVAKEHFEPLSKKAEKVKLLSVESKTSATFQFKRQDEDTKTFKLTSGEALSLIDSAFEGITISAIGKNYIELTNGQIKYQGEEFSTDIYSSSYQEQMLKLAIQRHFETERQNFSGRQFKIKTLALFFIDDITSYRESDDGKAPYLKEMFERLLLERINSLLAELPDSEREYREFLEASAADIPACHAGYFSQDNSDSDEAVANEVADILHNKKGLISLRNVDGTYNTRRFLFSKWTLKEGWDNPNVFTIAKLRSSGSENSKLQEVGRGLRLPVDENGNRISNEEFKLNYIVDFTEADFAQRLVDEINGELPATQTISQETLEKVAKARNVDPDDLFMDLMMKKYINRNYEIRLENRDTFFADYPEFTSGVGRNKVTDVNKNKKEEIHIRKAVYFELKELWETINRKYYLFYDADLASEVPQALHDILRNGGIFGNVTLYSH
;
A
#
# COMPACT_ATOMS: atom_id res chain seq x y z
N MET A 1 -33.36 9.07 -9.63
CA MET A 1 -33.30 10.17 -10.62
C MET A 1 -34.39 11.22 -10.42
N ARG A 2 -35.68 10.84 -10.24
CA ARG A 2 -36.77 11.80 -9.97
C ARG A 2 -36.42 12.70 -8.79
N ASP A 3 -36.08 12.14 -7.64
CA ASP A 3 -35.77 12.93 -6.44
C ASP A 3 -34.56 13.85 -6.63
N PHE A 4 -33.61 13.48 -7.48
CA PHE A 4 -32.48 14.34 -7.86
C PHE A 4 -32.93 15.52 -8.70
N VAL A 5 -33.77 15.29 -9.71
CA VAL A 5 -34.23 16.35 -10.62
C VAL A 5 -35.16 17.29 -9.90
N SER A 6 -36.22 16.79 -9.25
CA SER A 6 -37.20 17.62 -8.53
C SER A 6 -36.55 18.35 -7.37
N GLY A 7 -35.72 17.67 -6.58
CA GLY A 7 -35.03 18.30 -5.46
C GLY A 7 -34.01 19.36 -5.88
N SER A 8 -33.30 19.15 -6.97
CA SER A 8 -32.30 20.11 -7.49
C SER A 8 -32.94 21.36 -8.08
N CYS A 9 -34.18 21.28 -8.54
CA CYS A 9 -34.95 22.44 -9.06
C CYS A 9 -35.67 23.22 -7.97
N GLN A 10 -35.75 22.68 -6.75
CA GLN A 10 -36.36 23.36 -5.60
C GLN A 10 -35.30 24.13 -4.81
N ASN A 11 -35.66 25.30 -4.28
CA ASN A 11 -34.78 26.08 -3.42
C ASN A 11 -34.74 25.42 -2.02
N SER A 12 -33.91 24.37 -1.87
CA SER A 12 -33.79 23.58 -0.65
C SER A 12 -32.37 23.72 -0.07
N ASN A 13 -32.26 23.66 1.25
CA ASN A 13 -30.96 23.60 1.96
C ASN A 13 -30.28 22.22 1.86
N LYS A 14 -30.63 21.42 0.86
CA LYS A 14 -30.11 20.06 0.67
C LYS A 14 -29.26 19.99 -0.58
N ILE A 15 -28.22 19.19 -0.52
CA ILE A 15 -27.42 18.81 -1.68
C ILE A 15 -27.93 17.46 -2.17
N TYR A 16 -28.31 17.40 -3.43
CA TYR A 16 -28.75 16.17 -4.08
C TYR A 16 -27.59 15.60 -4.88
N VAL A 17 -27.32 14.31 -4.71
CA VAL A 17 -26.25 13.58 -5.41
C VAL A 17 -26.86 12.42 -6.19
N LEU A 18 -26.54 12.33 -7.48
CA LEU A 18 -26.90 11.21 -8.33
C LEU A 18 -25.62 10.44 -8.71
N LEU A 19 -25.54 9.20 -8.28
CA LEU A 19 -24.44 8.31 -8.65
C LEU A 19 -24.77 7.62 -9.99
N VAL A 20 -23.87 7.77 -10.97
CA VAL A 20 -24.03 7.22 -12.33
C VAL A 20 -22.76 6.44 -12.70
N ASN A 21 -22.90 5.20 -13.12
CA ASN A 21 -21.77 4.45 -13.65
C ASN A 21 -21.52 4.73 -15.14
N MET A 22 -20.32 4.47 -15.62
CA MET A 22 -19.93 4.70 -17.01
C MET A 22 -20.80 3.93 -18.02
N GLN A 23 -21.21 2.71 -17.68
CA GLN A 23 -22.01 1.88 -18.56
C GLN A 23 -23.38 2.51 -18.84
N LEU A 24 -23.98 3.13 -17.83
CA LEU A 24 -25.27 3.82 -17.98
C LEU A 24 -25.19 5.00 -18.96
N LEU A 25 -24.04 5.68 -19.00
CA LEU A 25 -23.77 6.79 -19.93
C LEU A 25 -23.53 6.31 -21.37
N THR A 26 -23.01 5.09 -21.54
CA THR A 26 -22.57 4.58 -22.86
C THR A 26 -23.57 3.62 -23.51
N ASN A 27 -24.25 2.80 -22.72
CA ASN A 27 -25.21 1.78 -23.21
C ASN A 27 -26.66 2.32 -23.24
N GLY A 28 -26.81 3.45 -23.42
CA GLY A 28 -27.67 4.58 -23.45
C GLY A 28 -29.11 4.46 -23.87
N ASN A 29 -29.72 3.30 -24.00
CA ASN A 29 -31.18 3.31 -24.21
C ASN A 29 -31.93 3.86 -22.99
N MET A 30 -31.41 3.63 -21.78
CA MET A 30 -32.10 4.05 -20.55
C MET A 30 -32.12 5.57 -20.33
N LEU A 31 -31.09 6.30 -20.74
CA LEU A 31 -31.02 7.76 -20.57
C LEU A 31 -31.42 8.55 -21.84
N THR A 32 -31.30 7.90 -23.02
CA THR A 32 -31.48 8.55 -24.32
C THR A 32 -32.85 8.32 -24.94
N ARG A 33 -33.54 7.21 -24.61
CA ARG A 33 -34.88 6.93 -25.18
C ARG A 33 -35.93 7.92 -24.67
N SER A 34 -36.91 8.21 -25.50
CA SER A 34 -37.99 9.17 -25.27
C SER A 34 -39.38 8.54 -25.21
N ASP A 35 -39.46 7.21 -25.22
CA ASP A 35 -40.69 6.42 -25.25
C ASP A 35 -41.05 5.81 -23.88
N TYR A 36 -40.72 6.49 -22.81
CA TYR A 36 -41.12 6.09 -21.47
C TYR A 36 -42.61 6.42 -21.22
N ASP A 37 -43.32 5.51 -20.55
CA ASP A 37 -44.72 5.68 -20.16
C ASP A 37 -44.93 6.86 -19.20
N TYR A 38 -43.91 7.28 -18.48
CA TYR A 38 -43.96 8.36 -17.52
C TYR A 38 -42.86 9.39 -17.77
N LEU A 39 -43.24 10.66 -17.74
CA LEU A 39 -42.30 11.79 -17.81
C LEU A 39 -41.46 11.88 -16.52
N VAL A 40 -40.21 12.27 -16.67
CA VAL A 40 -39.35 12.64 -15.55
C VAL A 40 -39.43 14.14 -15.40
N GLU A 41 -40.22 14.61 -14.42
CA GLU A 41 -40.45 16.04 -14.15
C GLU A 41 -40.81 16.85 -15.42
N GLY A 42 -41.69 16.29 -16.28
CA GLY A 42 -42.13 16.93 -17.52
C GLY A 42 -41.23 16.67 -18.74
N PHE A 43 -40.17 15.96 -18.62
CA PHE A 43 -39.26 15.62 -19.73
C PHE A 43 -39.48 14.18 -20.22
N TYR A 44 -39.56 14.02 -21.55
CA TYR A 44 -39.64 12.69 -22.17
C TYR A 44 -38.33 11.93 -22.11
N ARG A 45 -37.21 12.62 -22.21
CA ARG A 45 -35.87 12.02 -22.23
C ARG A 45 -35.17 12.30 -20.89
N PRO A 46 -34.70 11.25 -20.20
CA PRO A 46 -34.01 11.40 -18.90
C PRO A 46 -32.79 12.34 -18.94
N PHE A 47 -31.99 12.33 -20.02
CA PHE A 47 -30.89 13.28 -20.17
C PHE A 47 -31.35 14.74 -20.17
N ASP A 48 -32.50 15.05 -20.75
CA ASP A 48 -33.00 16.43 -20.79
C ASP A 48 -33.40 16.90 -19.40
N ALA A 49 -34.02 16.03 -18.60
CA ALA A 49 -34.30 16.28 -17.19
C ALA A 49 -33.05 16.56 -16.38
N LEU A 50 -32.01 15.71 -16.54
CA LEU A 50 -30.72 15.90 -15.88
C LEU A 50 -30.02 17.19 -16.33
N ARG A 51 -30.04 17.48 -17.64
CA ARG A 51 -29.47 18.71 -18.19
C ARG A 51 -30.16 19.98 -17.64
N ALA A 52 -31.47 19.94 -17.41
CA ALA A 52 -32.23 21.06 -16.86
C ALA A 52 -31.76 21.45 -15.45
N THR A 53 -31.23 20.50 -14.67
CA THR A 53 -30.65 20.78 -13.33
C THR A 53 -29.33 21.52 -13.39
N LYS A 54 -28.68 21.62 -14.57
CA LYS A 54 -27.33 22.18 -14.74
C LYS A 54 -26.34 21.59 -13.72
N PRO A 55 -26.09 20.29 -13.73
CA PRO A 55 -25.37 19.63 -12.68
C PRO A 55 -23.89 20.03 -12.63
N ILE A 56 -23.28 19.90 -11.45
CA ILE A 56 -21.83 19.79 -11.31
C ILE A 56 -21.51 18.30 -11.43
N VAL A 57 -20.61 17.95 -12.33
CA VAL A 57 -20.19 16.56 -12.54
C VAL A 57 -18.84 16.32 -11.88
N ILE A 58 -18.78 15.29 -11.04
CA ILE A 58 -17.56 14.81 -10.42
C ILE A 58 -17.19 13.49 -11.10
N ILE A 59 -16.00 13.41 -11.66
CA ILE A 59 -15.46 12.18 -12.28
C ILE A 59 -14.34 11.67 -11.39
N ASP A 60 -14.54 10.48 -10.86
CA ASP A 60 -13.51 9.71 -10.16
C ASP A 60 -12.77 8.80 -11.16
N GLU A 61 -11.46 8.62 -10.99
CA GLU A 61 -10.59 7.82 -11.86
C GLU A 61 -10.65 8.25 -13.35
N PRO A 62 -10.24 9.51 -13.66
CA PRO A 62 -10.41 10.12 -14.99
C PRO A 62 -9.63 9.41 -16.11
N HIS A 63 -8.64 8.57 -15.80
CA HIS A 63 -7.94 7.76 -16.81
C HIS A 63 -8.87 6.85 -17.61
N ARG A 64 -10.05 6.50 -17.06
CA ARG A 64 -11.11 5.75 -17.73
C ARG A 64 -12.06 6.61 -18.57
N PHE A 65 -11.93 7.93 -18.49
CA PHE A 65 -12.79 8.93 -19.14
C PHE A 65 -11.97 9.87 -20.03
N SER A 66 -11.25 9.33 -21.01
CA SER A 66 -10.57 10.19 -21.97
C SER A 66 -11.59 11.00 -22.80
N ARG A 67 -11.20 12.19 -23.24
CA ARG A 67 -12.11 13.11 -23.99
C ARG A 67 -12.68 12.49 -25.26
N ASP A 68 -11.99 11.51 -25.83
CA ASP A 68 -12.42 10.81 -27.05
C ASP A 68 -13.44 9.72 -26.78
N GLN A 69 -13.57 9.25 -25.56
CA GLN A 69 -14.51 8.20 -25.20
C GLN A 69 -15.97 8.65 -25.21
N LYS A 70 -16.85 7.70 -25.55
CA LYS A 70 -18.31 7.95 -25.64
C LYS A 70 -18.88 8.49 -24.33
N ALA A 71 -18.42 7.98 -23.18
CA ALA A 71 -18.90 8.42 -21.86
C ALA A 71 -18.60 9.89 -21.59
N TYR A 72 -17.36 10.34 -21.84
CA TYR A 72 -17.02 11.75 -21.65
C TYR A 72 -17.79 12.65 -22.61
N LYS A 73 -17.92 12.25 -23.89
CA LYS A 73 -18.72 12.96 -24.88
C LYS A 73 -20.19 13.07 -24.48
N ALA A 74 -20.75 12.02 -23.87
CA ALA A 74 -22.11 12.04 -23.34
C ALA A 74 -22.26 13.04 -22.18
N ILE A 75 -21.30 13.06 -21.24
CA ILE A 75 -21.31 14.05 -20.15
C ILE A 75 -21.32 15.47 -20.72
N VAL A 76 -20.42 15.79 -21.63
CA VAL A 76 -20.30 17.15 -22.16
C VAL A 76 -21.50 17.55 -23.02
N LYS A 77 -21.96 16.66 -23.91
CA LYS A 77 -23.01 16.99 -24.90
C LYS A 77 -24.41 16.83 -24.37
N GLU A 78 -24.67 15.78 -23.58
CA GLU A 78 -26.01 15.45 -23.12
C GLU A 78 -26.35 16.15 -21.78
N LEU A 79 -25.44 16.10 -20.80
CA LEU A 79 -25.68 16.72 -19.49
C LEU A 79 -25.41 18.23 -19.50
N CYS A 80 -24.49 18.71 -20.34
CA CYS A 80 -24.06 20.13 -20.39
C CYS A 80 -23.81 20.70 -18.98
N PRO A 81 -22.90 20.12 -18.18
CA PRO A 81 -22.73 20.51 -16.80
C PRO A 81 -22.17 21.93 -16.67
N GLN A 82 -22.43 22.59 -15.53
CA GLN A 82 -21.82 23.88 -15.22
C GLN A 82 -20.33 23.77 -15.03
N MET A 83 -19.88 22.65 -14.40
CA MET A 83 -18.49 22.38 -14.08
C MET A 83 -18.25 20.88 -14.08
N ILE A 84 -17.06 20.47 -14.50
CA ILE A 84 -16.55 19.10 -14.37
C ILE A 84 -15.33 19.16 -13.47
N ILE A 85 -15.38 18.44 -12.35
CA ILE A 85 -14.27 18.26 -11.42
C ILE A 85 -13.77 16.82 -11.59
N ARG A 86 -12.50 16.64 -11.80
CA ARG A 86 -11.89 15.31 -11.98
C ARG A 86 -10.93 15.03 -10.82
N PHE A 87 -11.11 13.89 -10.16
CA PHE A 87 -10.24 13.38 -9.10
C PHE A 87 -9.59 12.08 -9.57
N GLY A 88 -8.29 11.96 -9.41
CA GLY A 88 -7.58 10.72 -9.72
C GLY A 88 -6.07 10.85 -9.60
N ALA A 89 -5.41 9.73 -9.38
CA ALA A 89 -3.96 9.65 -9.36
C ALA A 89 -3.37 9.69 -10.78
N THR A 90 -4.12 9.17 -11.76
CA THR A 90 -3.69 9.10 -13.16
C THR A 90 -4.70 9.79 -14.08
N PHE A 91 -4.17 10.51 -15.06
CA PHE A 91 -4.98 11.16 -16.09
C PHE A 91 -4.64 10.57 -17.45
N PRO A 92 -5.57 10.57 -18.42
CA PRO A 92 -5.28 10.15 -19.77
C PRO A 92 -4.15 11.01 -20.37
N GLU A 93 -3.36 10.41 -21.23
CA GLU A 93 -2.38 11.13 -22.02
C GLU A 93 -2.98 11.55 -23.36
N VAL A 94 -2.71 12.78 -23.75
CA VAL A 94 -3.10 13.33 -25.04
C VAL A 94 -1.83 13.63 -25.83
N THR A 95 -1.74 13.08 -27.03
CA THR A 95 -0.65 13.35 -27.96
C THR A 95 -1.14 14.27 -29.08
N VAL A 96 -0.50 15.41 -29.24
CA VAL A 96 -0.78 16.40 -30.28
C VAL A 96 0.43 16.51 -31.21
N GLY A 97 0.16 16.70 -32.51
CA GLY A 97 1.19 16.80 -33.53
C GLY A 97 1.46 15.50 -34.27
N THR A 98 2.28 15.56 -35.32
CA THR A 98 2.66 14.43 -36.18
C THR A 98 4.18 14.36 -36.35
N GLY A 99 4.71 13.17 -36.51
CA GLY A 99 6.14 12.95 -36.77
C GLY A 99 7.03 13.39 -35.59
N ARG A 100 8.05 14.20 -35.88
CA ARG A 100 9.01 14.69 -34.86
C ARG A 100 8.45 15.78 -33.93
N ASN A 101 7.28 16.33 -34.26
CA ASN A 101 6.60 17.36 -33.45
C ASN A 101 5.49 16.79 -32.56
N LYS A 102 5.54 15.52 -32.24
CA LYS A 102 4.64 14.89 -31.27
C LYS A 102 4.95 15.39 -29.85
N ILE A 103 3.94 15.99 -29.21
CA ILE A 103 4.00 16.37 -27.79
C ILE A 103 2.93 15.61 -27.06
N THR A 104 3.32 14.88 -26.03
CA THR A 104 2.39 14.16 -25.15
C THR A 104 2.31 14.89 -23.81
N PHE A 105 1.10 15.12 -23.34
CA PHE A 105 0.84 15.75 -22.04
C PHE A 105 -0.36 15.11 -21.37
N LYS A 106 -0.46 15.24 -20.04
CA LYS A 106 -1.61 14.75 -19.27
C LYS A 106 -2.85 15.59 -19.60
N ASP A 107 -4.00 14.93 -19.75
CA ASP A 107 -5.27 15.55 -20.14
C ASP A 107 -5.94 16.32 -18.98
N PHE A 108 -5.30 17.39 -18.53
CA PHE A 108 -5.93 18.38 -17.66
C PHE A 108 -5.49 19.80 -18.05
N ASN A 109 -6.43 20.74 -18.03
CA ASN A 109 -6.13 22.15 -18.37
C ASN A 109 -5.94 23.02 -17.11
N ASN A 110 -6.72 22.74 -16.06
CA ASN A 110 -6.72 23.51 -14.82
C ASN A 110 -6.43 22.54 -13.65
N LEU A 111 -5.16 22.39 -13.31
CA LEU A 111 -4.78 21.67 -12.10
C LEU A 111 -4.99 22.62 -10.92
N VAL A 112 -6.00 22.30 -10.10
CA VAL A 112 -6.38 23.12 -8.92
C VAL A 112 -5.63 22.69 -7.69
N TYR A 113 -5.37 21.39 -7.56
CA TYR A 113 -4.66 20.82 -6.43
C TYR A 113 -3.91 19.56 -6.85
N GLU A 114 -2.68 19.44 -6.38
CA GLU A 114 -1.83 18.27 -6.58
C GLU A 114 -1.29 17.81 -5.23
N LEU A 115 -1.48 16.53 -4.92
CA LEU A 115 -0.83 15.84 -3.81
C LEU A 115 -0.16 14.60 -4.39
N ASN A 116 1.10 14.70 -4.71
CA ASN A 116 1.87 13.60 -5.27
C ASN A 116 2.26 12.56 -4.20
N ALA A 117 2.74 11.41 -4.64
CA ALA A 117 3.15 10.33 -3.75
C ALA A 117 4.31 10.75 -2.84
N CYS A 118 5.26 11.52 -3.36
CA CYS A 118 6.42 12.00 -2.61
C CYS A 118 5.99 12.86 -1.42
N ASP A 119 5.14 13.87 -1.65
CA ASP A 119 4.62 14.72 -0.59
C ASP A 119 3.79 13.92 0.43
N SER A 120 3.00 12.96 -0.04
CA SER A 120 2.21 12.09 0.82
C SER A 120 3.08 11.29 1.80
N PHE A 121 4.21 10.75 1.33
CA PHE A 121 5.18 10.07 2.19
C PHE A 121 5.90 11.03 3.14
N ASN A 122 6.39 12.15 2.64
CA ASN A 122 7.19 13.09 3.41
C ASN A 122 6.39 13.82 4.49
N LEU A 123 5.12 14.10 4.23
CA LEU A 123 4.19 14.71 5.19
C LEU A 123 3.53 13.70 6.15
N ASN A 124 3.91 12.42 6.10
CA ASN A 124 3.31 11.35 6.90
C ASN A 124 1.77 11.25 6.72
N LEU A 125 1.27 11.51 5.52
CA LEU A 125 -0.15 11.35 5.21
C LEU A 125 -0.52 9.90 4.92
N ILE A 126 0.49 9.08 4.68
CA ILE A 126 0.41 7.63 4.44
C ILE A 126 1.53 6.91 5.21
N LYS A 127 1.39 5.60 5.36
CA LYS A 127 2.44 4.76 5.96
C LYS A 127 3.68 4.74 5.07
N GLY A 128 4.87 4.71 5.67
CA GLY A 128 6.08 4.32 4.98
C GLY A 128 6.08 2.84 4.59
N VAL A 129 7.06 2.40 3.83
CA VAL A 129 7.20 1.01 3.37
C VAL A 129 8.49 0.40 3.92
N ALA A 130 8.37 -0.71 4.61
CA ALA A 130 9.49 -1.56 5.01
C ALA A 130 9.46 -2.82 4.14
N LYS A 131 10.28 -2.83 3.09
CA LYS A 131 10.41 -3.98 2.19
C LYS A 131 11.36 -5.00 2.81
N GLU A 132 10.94 -6.23 2.82
CA GLU A 132 11.77 -7.36 3.22
C GLU A 132 11.58 -8.56 2.28
N HIS A 133 12.61 -9.36 2.08
CA HIS A 133 12.52 -10.64 1.37
C HIS A 133 13.26 -11.71 2.14
N PHE A 134 12.81 -12.94 1.99
CA PHE A 134 13.56 -14.08 2.48
C PHE A 134 14.74 -14.34 1.53
N GLU A 135 15.96 -14.36 2.06
CA GLU A 135 17.13 -14.74 1.28
C GLU A 135 17.28 -16.26 1.34
N PRO A 136 17.22 -16.97 0.19
CA PRO A 136 17.47 -18.41 0.17
C PRO A 136 18.84 -18.73 0.74
N LEU A 137 18.94 -19.82 1.49
CA LEU A 137 20.21 -20.27 2.08
C LEU A 137 21.27 -20.62 1.01
N SER A 138 20.83 -20.99 -0.20
CA SER A 138 21.72 -21.13 -1.35
C SER A 138 21.88 -19.76 -2.03
N LYS A 139 23.06 -19.19 -1.98
CA LYS A 139 23.41 -17.92 -2.64
C LYS A 139 23.26 -17.94 -4.17
N LYS A 140 22.85 -19.05 -4.78
CA LYS A 140 22.66 -19.24 -6.21
C LYS A 140 21.32 -19.93 -6.43
N ALA A 141 20.24 -19.14 -6.41
CA ALA A 141 18.94 -19.63 -6.83
C ALA A 141 18.99 -20.17 -8.27
N GLU A 142 18.52 -21.38 -8.47
CA GLU A 142 18.38 -21.96 -9.80
C GLU A 142 17.33 -21.18 -10.58
N LYS A 143 17.69 -20.72 -11.78
CA LYS A 143 16.83 -19.88 -12.60
C LYS A 143 16.46 -20.59 -13.90
N VAL A 144 15.19 -20.47 -14.23
CA VAL A 144 14.66 -20.84 -15.52
C VAL A 144 14.43 -19.58 -16.35
N LYS A 145 14.88 -19.58 -17.59
CA LYS A 145 14.66 -18.49 -18.54
C LYS A 145 13.76 -18.96 -19.68
N LEU A 146 12.71 -18.21 -19.97
CA LEU A 146 11.92 -18.44 -21.17
C LEU A 146 12.65 -17.84 -22.38
N LEU A 147 13.39 -18.67 -23.13
CA LEU A 147 14.23 -18.21 -24.24
C LEU A 147 13.44 -17.72 -25.43
N SER A 148 12.48 -18.53 -25.88
CA SER A 148 11.69 -18.24 -27.07
C SER A 148 10.29 -18.85 -26.97
N VAL A 149 9.36 -18.19 -27.66
CA VAL A 149 7.98 -18.65 -27.79
C VAL A 149 7.65 -18.77 -29.27
N GLU A 150 7.34 -19.98 -29.70
CA GLU A 150 6.79 -20.25 -31.04
C GLU A 150 5.27 -20.14 -30.91
N SER A 151 4.69 -19.07 -31.46
CA SER A 151 3.27 -18.72 -31.28
C SER A 151 2.33 -19.92 -31.47
N LYS A 152 1.52 -20.20 -30.46
CA LYS A 152 0.53 -21.28 -30.37
C LYS A 152 1.10 -22.71 -30.48
N THR A 153 2.40 -22.88 -30.50
CA THR A 153 3.02 -24.20 -30.76
C THR A 153 3.83 -24.66 -29.56
N SER A 154 4.89 -23.92 -29.20
CA SER A 154 5.81 -24.35 -28.16
C SER A 154 6.53 -23.19 -27.49
N ALA A 155 7.04 -23.45 -26.31
CA ALA A 155 7.89 -22.55 -25.55
C ALA A 155 9.21 -23.26 -25.21
N THR A 156 10.32 -22.53 -25.36
CA THR A 156 11.66 -23.05 -25.09
C THR A 156 12.20 -22.41 -23.83
N PHE A 157 12.58 -23.24 -22.86
CA PHE A 157 13.12 -22.85 -21.59
C PHE A 157 14.58 -23.21 -21.49
N GLN A 158 15.36 -22.38 -20.86
CA GLN A 158 16.74 -22.63 -20.48
C GLN A 158 16.83 -22.76 -18.97
N PHE A 159 17.40 -23.84 -18.49
CA PHE A 159 17.60 -24.11 -17.07
C PHE A 159 19.08 -24.37 -16.80
N LYS A 160 19.62 -23.68 -15.81
CA LYS A 160 21.01 -23.84 -15.39
C LYS A 160 21.04 -24.23 -13.93
N ARG A 161 21.47 -25.45 -13.64
CA ARG A 161 21.83 -25.91 -12.29
C ARG A 161 23.25 -25.49 -11.92
N GLN A 162 23.53 -25.46 -10.63
CA GLN A 162 24.71 -24.82 -10.05
C GLN A 162 26.03 -25.41 -10.53
N ASP A 163 26.12 -26.72 -10.77
CA ASP A 163 27.32 -27.46 -11.18
C ASP A 163 27.08 -28.31 -12.43
N GLU A 164 26.03 -28.07 -13.19
CA GLU A 164 25.68 -28.79 -14.41
C GLU A 164 25.67 -27.86 -15.64
N ASP A 165 25.79 -28.49 -16.81
CA ASP A 165 25.63 -27.80 -18.07
C ASP A 165 24.19 -27.28 -18.23
N THR A 166 24.07 -26.14 -18.90
CA THR A 166 22.78 -25.53 -19.19
C THR A 166 21.93 -26.44 -20.05
N LYS A 167 20.74 -26.82 -19.55
CA LYS A 167 19.78 -27.67 -20.28
C LYS A 167 18.69 -26.81 -20.91
N THR A 168 18.24 -27.25 -22.07
CA THR A 168 17.15 -26.57 -22.80
C THR A 168 15.97 -27.53 -22.92
N PHE A 169 14.78 -27.05 -22.59
CA PHE A 169 13.53 -27.78 -22.63
C PHE A 169 12.57 -27.10 -23.59
N LYS A 170 11.94 -27.88 -24.47
CA LYS A 170 10.90 -27.39 -25.36
C LYS A 170 9.59 -28.03 -24.93
N LEU A 171 8.62 -27.19 -24.50
CA LEU A 171 7.34 -27.62 -23.98
C LEU A 171 6.20 -27.05 -24.83
N THR A 172 5.12 -27.80 -24.91
CA THR A 172 3.87 -27.44 -25.62
C THR A 172 2.76 -27.11 -24.61
N SER A 173 1.64 -26.56 -25.09
CA SER A 173 0.47 -26.34 -24.24
C SER A 173 -0.04 -27.68 -23.67
N GLY A 174 -0.33 -27.69 -22.37
CA GLY A 174 -0.74 -28.87 -21.62
C GLY A 174 0.42 -29.64 -20.97
N GLU A 175 1.67 -29.37 -21.33
CA GLU A 175 2.82 -30.03 -20.69
C GLU A 175 3.19 -29.38 -19.36
N ALA A 176 3.67 -30.22 -18.44
CA ALA A 176 4.02 -29.80 -17.09
C ALA A 176 5.44 -29.19 -17.03
N LEU A 177 5.58 -28.09 -16.30
CA LEU A 177 6.88 -27.48 -16.02
C LEU A 177 7.76 -28.36 -15.12
N SER A 178 7.18 -29.36 -14.43
CA SER A 178 7.94 -30.36 -13.67
C SER A 178 8.93 -31.17 -14.52
N LEU A 179 8.77 -31.17 -15.84
CA LEU A 179 9.77 -31.69 -16.78
C LEU A 179 11.08 -30.90 -16.76
N ILE A 180 11.03 -29.62 -16.38
CA ILE A 180 12.22 -28.77 -16.21
C ILE A 180 12.83 -29.01 -14.83
N ASP A 181 12.01 -28.88 -13.77
CA ASP A 181 12.39 -29.12 -12.39
C ASP A 181 11.20 -29.53 -11.52
N SER A 182 11.41 -30.43 -10.56
CA SER A 182 10.38 -30.93 -9.65
C SER A 182 9.72 -29.83 -8.78
N ALA A 183 10.40 -28.70 -8.58
CA ALA A 183 9.83 -27.54 -7.88
C ALA A 183 8.58 -26.98 -8.55
N PHE A 184 8.38 -27.25 -9.85
CA PHE A 184 7.19 -26.84 -10.59
C PHE A 184 6.09 -27.91 -10.62
N GLU A 185 6.09 -28.86 -9.70
CA GLU A 185 5.05 -29.90 -9.66
C GLU A 185 3.64 -29.27 -9.60
N GLY A 186 2.73 -29.78 -10.43
CA GLY A 186 1.36 -29.28 -10.55
C GLY A 186 1.16 -28.05 -11.46
N ILE A 187 2.24 -27.49 -12.03
CA ILE A 187 2.17 -26.36 -12.93
C ILE A 187 2.33 -26.83 -14.37
N THR A 188 1.36 -26.50 -15.24
CA THR A 188 1.39 -26.80 -16.67
C THR A 188 1.23 -25.51 -17.50
N ILE A 189 1.60 -25.58 -18.78
CA ILE A 189 1.35 -24.47 -19.71
C ILE A 189 -0.12 -24.54 -20.15
N SER A 190 -0.94 -23.58 -19.72
CA SER A 190 -2.35 -23.51 -20.10
C SER A 190 -2.54 -22.95 -21.52
N ALA A 191 -1.75 -21.95 -21.90
CA ALA A 191 -1.80 -21.35 -23.24
C ALA A 191 -0.43 -20.80 -23.66
N ILE A 192 -0.21 -20.74 -25.00
CA ILE A 192 0.98 -20.14 -25.61
C ILE A 192 0.55 -19.00 -26.52
N GLY A 193 0.92 -17.77 -26.17
CA GLY A 193 0.63 -16.56 -26.95
C GLY A 193 1.68 -16.29 -28.04
N LYS A 194 1.83 -15.04 -28.44
CA LYS A 194 2.80 -14.64 -29.47
C LYS A 194 4.23 -14.55 -28.92
N ASN A 195 4.37 -14.01 -27.70
CA ASN A 195 5.64 -13.79 -27.00
C ASN A 195 5.52 -14.06 -25.50
N TYR A 196 4.52 -14.82 -25.08
CA TYR A 196 4.26 -15.17 -23.70
C TYR A 196 3.64 -16.57 -23.59
N ILE A 197 3.71 -17.11 -22.40
CA ILE A 197 2.98 -18.34 -22.01
C ILE A 197 2.09 -18.01 -20.82
N GLU A 198 0.96 -18.72 -20.73
CA GLU A 198 0.11 -18.74 -19.55
C GLU A 198 0.29 -20.07 -18.83
N LEU A 199 0.39 -20.03 -17.53
CA LEU A 199 0.51 -21.20 -16.66
C LEU A 199 -0.82 -21.48 -15.97
N THR A 200 -1.06 -22.73 -15.59
CA THR A 200 -2.29 -23.15 -14.88
C THR A 200 -2.51 -22.45 -13.56
N ASN A 201 -1.46 -21.95 -12.92
CA ASN A 201 -1.55 -21.10 -11.74
C ASN A 201 -1.94 -19.64 -12.08
N GLY A 202 -2.25 -19.32 -13.35
CA GLY A 202 -2.66 -18.01 -13.83
C GLY A 202 -1.53 -17.01 -14.05
N GLN A 203 -0.28 -17.44 -13.95
CA GLN A 203 0.87 -16.59 -14.27
C GLN A 203 1.07 -16.49 -15.77
N ILE A 204 1.48 -15.30 -16.21
CA ILE A 204 1.94 -15.06 -17.57
C ILE A 204 3.45 -14.83 -17.51
N LYS A 205 4.20 -15.57 -18.33
CA LYS A 205 5.64 -15.42 -18.48
C LYS A 205 5.96 -14.95 -19.89
N TYR A 206 6.75 -13.89 -19.98
CA TYR A 206 7.14 -13.30 -21.26
C TYR A 206 8.47 -13.86 -21.75
N GLN A 207 8.63 -13.86 -23.06
CA GLN A 207 9.90 -14.24 -23.68
C GLN A 207 11.04 -13.35 -23.18
N GLY A 208 12.14 -13.99 -22.74
CA GLY A 208 13.29 -13.34 -22.12
C GLY A 208 13.21 -13.26 -20.60
N GLU A 209 12.05 -13.50 -20.00
CA GLU A 209 11.88 -13.46 -18.54
C GLU A 209 12.61 -14.61 -17.84
N GLU A 210 13.25 -14.29 -16.72
CA GLU A 210 13.88 -15.26 -15.81
C GLU A 210 13.04 -15.39 -14.54
N PHE A 211 12.82 -16.63 -14.09
CA PHE A 211 12.12 -16.91 -12.83
C PHE A 211 12.82 -18.04 -12.09
N SER A 212 12.73 -18.04 -10.77
CA SER A 212 13.39 -19.01 -9.93
C SER A 212 12.53 -20.23 -9.66
N THR A 213 13.16 -21.39 -9.57
CA THR A 213 12.53 -22.64 -9.12
C THR A 213 12.15 -22.58 -7.64
N ASP A 214 12.93 -21.87 -6.82
CA ASP A 214 12.74 -21.82 -5.37
C ASP A 214 11.41 -21.19 -4.96
N ILE A 215 10.87 -20.28 -5.79
CA ILE A 215 9.57 -19.62 -5.52
C ILE A 215 8.43 -20.63 -5.48
N TYR A 216 8.54 -21.71 -6.21
CA TYR A 216 7.52 -22.75 -6.33
C TYR A 216 7.72 -23.90 -5.34
N SER A 217 8.84 -23.91 -4.61
CA SER A 217 9.08 -24.92 -3.59
C SER A 217 8.27 -24.62 -2.34
N SER A 218 7.60 -25.63 -1.77
CA SER A 218 6.84 -25.50 -0.52
C SER A 218 7.69 -24.98 0.63
N SER A 219 8.97 -25.33 0.64
CA SER A 219 9.93 -24.85 1.65
C SER A 219 10.17 -23.33 1.57
N TYR A 220 10.23 -22.76 0.37
CA TYR A 220 10.40 -21.31 0.19
C TYR A 220 9.13 -20.54 0.61
N GLN A 221 7.97 -20.99 0.15
CA GLN A 221 6.68 -20.41 0.57
C GLN A 221 6.49 -20.48 2.08
N GLU A 222 6.91 -21.59 2.71
CA GLU A 222 6.88 -21.74 4.16
C GLU A 222 7.73 -20.68 4.87
N GLN A 223 8.94 -20.42 4.39
CA GLN A 223 9.82 -19.41 4.97
C GLN A 223 9.26 -18.00 4.78
N MET A 224 8.68 -17.70 3.61
CA MET A 224 8.00 -16.42 3.39
C MET A 224 6.81 -16.24 4.31
N LEU A 225 5.99 -17.27 4.52
CA LEU A 225 4.88 -17.26 5.48
C LEU A 225 5.38 -17.02 6.90
N LYS A 226 6.42 -17.72 7.34
CA LYS A 226 7.04 -17.53 8.66
C LYS A 226 7.49 -16.08 8.86
N LEU A 227 8.17 -15.51 7.86
CA LEU A 227 8.61 -14.11 7.91
C LEU A 227 7.42 -13.15 8.00
N ALA A 228 6.39 -13.36 7.18
CA ALA A 228 5.19 -12.51 7.18
C ALA A 228 4.43 -12.57 8.51
N ILE A 229 4.24 -13.78 9.05
CA ILE A 229 3.61 -14.02 10.35
C ILE A 229 4.43 -13.35 11.46
N GLN A 230 5.76 -13.49 11.44
CA GLN A 230 6.63 -12.86 12.43
C GLN A 230 6.48 -11.34 12.40
N ARG A 231 6.60 -10.70 11.24
CA ARG A 231 6.47 -9.23 11.10
C ARG A 231 5.09 -8.73 11.47
N HIS A 232 4.07 -9.51 11.15
CA HIS A 232 2.70 -9.20 11.56
C HIS A 232 2.60 -9.12 13.09
N PHE A 233 3.04 -10.15 13.81
CA PHE A 233 2.93 -10.17 15.26
C PHE A 233 3.82 -9.15 15.97
N GLU A 234 4.99 -8.84 15.43
CA GLU A 234 5.83 -7.74 15.94
C GLU A 234 5.06 -6.42 15.89
N THR A 235 4.40 -6.14 14.76
CA THR A 235 3.58 -4.93 14.58
C THR A 235 2.28 -4.98 15.39
N GLU A 236 1.60 -6.14 15.43
CA GLU A 236 0.36 -6.33 16.18
C GLU A 236 0.58 -6.08 17.68
N ARG A 237 1.65 -6.63 18.26
CA ARG A 237 1.97 -6.41 19.66
C ARG A 237 2.19 -4.93 19.99
N GLN A 238 2.91 -4.21 19.13
CA GLN A 238 3.11 -2.76 19.28
C GLN A 238 1.78 -2.01 19.20
N ASN A 239 0.93 -2.38 18.24
CA ASN A 239 -0.36 -1.75 18.00
C ASN A 239 -1.42 -2.10 19.06
N PHE A 240 -1.27 -3.23 19.74
CA PHE A 240 -2.20 -3.69 20.77
C PHE A 240 -1.76 -3.28 22.18
N SER A 241 -0.54 -3.65 22.59
CA SER A 241 -0.06 -3.46 23.96
C SER A 241 0.69 -2.14 24.18
N GLY A 242 1.28 -1.57 23.14
CA GLY A 242 2.09 -0.36 23.20
C GLY A 242 1.29 0.95 23.15
N ARG A 243 -0.07 0.92 23.20
CA ARG A 243 -0.93 2.08 22.95
C ARG A 243 -2.06 2.22 23.94
N GLN A 244 -2.46 3.48 24.17
CA GLN A 244 -3.65 3.78 24.96
C GLN A 244 -4.93 3.31 24.25
N PHE A 245 -5.03 3.56 22.94
CA PHE A 245 -6.10 3.08 22.06
C PHE A 245 -5.52 2.07 21.08
N LYS A 246 -6.09 0.89 21.06
CA LYS A 246 -5.56 -0.23 20.29
C LYS A 246 -5.85 -0.10 18.81
N ILE A 247 -4.94 -0.61 18.00
CA ILE A 247 -5.12 -0.72 16.56
C ILE A 247 -5.16 -2.20 16.20
N LYS A 248 -6.28 -2.67 15.65
CA LYS A 248 -6.34 -4.02 15.10
C LYS A 248 -5.49 -4.09 13.84
N THR A 249 -4.50 -4.96 13.85
CA THR A 249 -3.53 -5.12 12.77
C THR A 249 -3.99 -6.19 11.80
N LEU A 250 -4.03 -5.89 10.50
CA LEU A 250 -4.41 -6.82 9.44
C LEU A 250 -3.21 -7.15 8.56
N ALA A 251 -3.21 -8.36 8.01
CA ALA A 251 -2.26 -8.83 7.00
C ALA A 251 -2.99 -9.29 5.74
N LEU A 252 -2.40 -9.00 4.57
CA LEU A 252 -2.91 -9.38 3.26
C LEU A 252 -1.88 -10.26 2.54
N PHE A 253 -2.31 -11.44 2.12
CA PHE A 253 -1.50 -12.42 1.41
C PHE A 253 -1.97 -12.56 -0.02
N PHE A 254 -1.09 -12.32 -0.98
CA PHE A 254 -1.36 -12.58 -2.39
C PHE A 254 -0.81 -13.95 -2.78
N ILE A 255 -1.67 -14.82 -3.28
CA ILE A 255 -1.36 -16.19 -3.70
C ILE A 255 -1.59 -16.37 -5.20
N ASP A 256 -0.95 -17.37 -5.79
CA ASP A 256 -1.07 -17.68 -7.21
C ASP A 256 -2.24 -18.58 -7.51
N ASP A 257 -2.47 -19.59 -6.67
CA ASP A 257 -3.43 -20.64 -6.90
C ASP A 257 -4.49 -20.72 -5.79
N ILE A 258 -5.76 -20.64 -6.19
CA ILE A 258 -6.90 -20.72 -5.28
C ILE A 258 -6.97 -22.11 -4.64
N THR A 259 -6.66 -23.17 -5.39
CA THR A 259 -6.72 -24.55 -4.89
C THR A 259 -5.69 -24.82 -3.79
N SER A 260 -4.66 -23.98 -3.68
CA SER A 260 -3.73 -24.06 -2.55
C SER A 260 -4.35 -23.62 -1.23
N TYR A 261 -5.45 -22.86 -1.27
CA TYR A 261 -6.16 -22.32 -0.10
C TYR A 261 -7.58 -22.87 0.05
N ARG A 262 -8.31 -23.07 -1.05
CA ARG A 262 -9.65 -23.69 -1.09
C ARG A 262 -9.57 -25.17 -1.43
N GLU A 263 -10.43 -25.98 -0.85
CA GLU A 263 -10.60 -27.35 -1.30
C GLU A 263 -11.04 -27.36 -2.76
N SER A 264 -10.47 -28.26 -3.54
CA SER A 264 -10.85 -28.45 -4.94
C SER A 264 -11.69 -29.71 -5.11
N ASP A 265 -12.55 -29.73 -6.13
CA ASP A 265 -13.37 -30.89 -6.49
C ASP A 265 -12.51 -32.13 -6.81
N ASP A 266 -11.23 -31.94 -7.14
CA ASP A 266 -10.25 -33.00 -7.40
C ASP A 266 -9.71 -33.67 -6.12
N GLY A 267 -10.16 -33.25 -4.93
CA GLY A 267 -9.75 -33.81 -3.65
C GLY A 267 -8.31 -33.47 -3.23
N LYS A 268 -7.70 -32.47 -3.83
CA LYS A 268 -6.38 -31.95 -3.39
C LYS A 268 -6.54 -31.15 -2.12
N ALA A 269 -5.74 -31.50 -1.11
CA ALA A 269 -5.70 -30.76 0.15
C ALA A 269 -5.20 -29.31 -0.09
N PRO A 270 -5.80 -28.30 0.58
CA PRO A 270 -5.38 -26.90 0.48
C PRO A 270 -4.08 -26.66 1.27
N TYR A 271 -2.98 -27.14 0.73
CA TYR A 271 -1.67 -27.23 1.40
C TYR A 271 -1.17 -25.90 1.99
N LEU A 272 -1.46 -24.78 1.33
CA LEU A 272 -1.04 -23.45 1.80
C LEU A 272 -1.85 -23.02 3.03
N LYS A 273 -3.15 -23.32 3.05
CA LYS A 273 -4.02 -23.08 4.19
C LYS A 273 -3.58 -23.90 5.39
N GLU A 274 -3.36 -25.20 5.23
CA GLU A 274 -2.90 -26.09 6.29
C GLU A 274 -1.53 -25.67 6.84
N MET A 275 -0.61 -25.32 5.94
CA MET A 275 0.70 -24.80 6.29
C MET A 275 0.60 -23.50 7.09
N PHE A 276 -0.24 -22.57 6.63
CA PHE A 276 -0.47 -21.30 7.32
C PHE A 276 -1.04 -21.50 8.71
N GLU A 277 -2.09 -22.31 8.85
CA GLU A 277 -2.74 -22.60 10.13
C GLU A 277 -1.75 -23.22 11.13
N ARG A 278 -0.93 -24.16 10.70
CA ARG A 278 0.13 -24.74 11.52
C ARG A 278 1.14 -23.70 11.99
N LEU A 279 1.69 -22.90 11.07
CA LEU A 279 2.66 -21.87 11.39
C LEU A 279 2.10 -20.76 12.28
N LEU A 280 0.82 -20.42 12.07
CA LEU A 280 0.11 -19.45 12.90
C LEU A 280 -0.02 -19.94 14.33
N LEU A 281 -0.46 -21.19 14.53
CA LEU A 281 -0.59 -21.81 15.85
C LEU A 281 0.77 -21.92 16.56
N GLU A 282 1.81 -22.39 15.86
CA GLU A 282 3.17 -22.45 16.39
C GLU A 282 3.65 -21.08 16.89
N ARG A 283 3.43 -20.02 16.09
CA ARG A 283 3.84 -18.66 16.46
C ARG A 283 3.04 -18.10 17.64
N ILE A 284 1.73 -18.31 17.68
CA ILE A 284 0.88 -17.88 18.79
C ILE A 284 1.33 -18.56 20.09
N ASN A 285 1.57 -19.86 20.06
CA ASN A 285 2.03 -20.61 21.25
C ASN A 285 3.41 -20.11 21.74
N SER A 286 4.34 -19.83 20.81
CA SER A 286 5.62 -19.22 21.17
C SER A 286 5.44 -17.86 21.85
N LEU A 287 4.57 -17.00 21.30
CA LEU A 287 4.30 -15.69 21.89
C LEU A 287 3.65 -15.81 23.27
N LEU A 288 2.68 -16.70 23.46
CA LEU A 288 2.03 -16.93 24.75
C LEU A 288 3.03 -17.36 25.83
N ALA A 289 4.07 -18.10 25.46
CA ALA A 289 5.14 -18.48 26.37
C ALA A 289 6.09 -17.32 26.72
N GLU A 290 6.26 -16.34 25.84
CA GLU A 290 7.17 -15.21 25.99
C GLU A 290 6.51 -13.97 26.60
N LEU A 291 5.16 -13.86 26.58
CA LEU A 291 4.44 -12.67 27.01
C LEU A 291 4.54 -12.46 28.53
N PRO A 292 4.87 -11.22 28.96
CA PRO A 292 4.83 -10.86 30.37
C PRO A 292 3.38 -10.78 30.88
N ASP A 293 3.20 -10.94 32.20
CA ASP A 293 1.88 -10.86 32.84
C ASP A 293 1.21 -9.50 32.71
N SER A 294 1.99 -8.45 32.43
CA SER A 294 1.47 -7.10 32.21
C SER A 294 0.66 -6.95 30.91
N GLU A 295 0.84 -7.85 29.93
CA GLU A 295 0.12 -7.85 28.65
C GLU A 295 -1.08 -8.82 28.66
N ARG A 296 -1.84 -8.84 29.75
CA ARG A 296 -2.94 -9.78 29.97
C ARG A 296 -3.99 -9.76 28.86
N GLU A 297 -4.42 -8.59 28.43
CA GLU A 297 -5.47 -8.47 27.41
C GLU A 297 -5.01 -8.97 26.05
N TYR A 298 -3.73 -8.74 25.69
CA TYR A 298 -3.16 -9.29 24.47
C TYR A 298 -3.03 -10.81 24.56
N ARG A 299 -2.68 -11.34 25.73
CA ARG A 299 -2.69 -12.79 26.00
C ARG A 299 -4.07 -13.38 25.77
N GLU A 300 -5.14 -12.79 26.32
CA GLU A 300 -6.52 -13.25 26.12
C GLU A 300 -6.92 -13.24 24.62
N PHE A 301 -6.49 -12.22 23.87
CA PHE A 301 -6.72 -12.15 22.43
C PHE A 301 -5.99 -13.26 21.66
N LEU A 302 -4.76 -13.58 22.04
CA LEU A 302 -3.99 -14.67 21.44
C LEU A 302 -4.54 -16.05 21.82
N GLU A 303 -4.98 -16.24 23.06
CA GLU A 303 -5.65 -17.46 23.52
C GLU A 303 -6.96 -17.70 22.73
N ALA A 304 -7.77 -16.66 22.55
CA ALA A 304 -8.96 -16.73 21.69
C ALA A 304 -8.62 -17.08 20.24
N SER A 305 -7.48 -16.57 19.73
CA SER A 305 -6.99 -16.92 18.39
C SER A 305 -6.53 -18.37 18.29
N ALA A 306 -5.83 -18.87 19.30
CA ALA A 306 -5.34 -20.26 19.34
C ALA A 306 -6.50 -21.26 19.46
N ALA A 307 -7.59 -20.89 20.13
CA ALA A 307 -8.77 -21.71 20.30
C ALA A 307 -9.53 -21.97 18.98
N ASP A 308 -9.45 -21.03 18.03
CA ASP A 308 -10.11 -21.15 16.71
C ASP A 308 -9.21 -20.51 15.63
N ILE A 309 -8.21 -21.27 15.18
CA ILE A 309 -7.27 -20.84 14.13
C ILE A 309 -7.97 -20.55 12.80
N PRO A 310 -8.92 -21.37 12.31
CA PRO A 310 -9.67 -21.07 11.09
C PRO A 310 -10.40 -19.72 11.12
N ALA A 311 -10.89 -19.26 12.27
CA ALA A 311 -11.55 -17.96 12.40
C ALA A 311 -10.58 -16.77 12.21
N CYS A 312 -9.26 -17.00 12.37
CA CYS A 312 -8.25 -15.94 12.27
C CYS A 312 -8.02 -15.46 10.85
N HIS A 313 -8.40 -16.21 9.83
CA HIS A 313 -8.15 -15.89 8.43
C HIS A 313 -9.38 -16.06 7.55
N ALA A 314 -9.32 -15.47 6.34
CA ALA A 314 -10.37 -15.56 5.34
C ALA A 314 -9.79 -15.37 3.94
N GLY A 315 -10.43 -15.92 2.91
CA GLY A 315 -10.03 -15.78 1.51
C GLY A 315 -11.05 -15.01 0.68
N TYR A 316 -10.57 -14.14 -0.20
CA TYR A 316 -11.37 -13.50 -1.24
C TYR A 316 -10.81 -13.81 -2.63
N PHE A 317 -11.59 -14.50 -3.44
CA PHE A 317 -11.23 -14.88 -4.79
C PHE A 317 -12.35 -14.53 -5.77
N SER A 318 -12.00 -14.08 -6.96
CA SER A 318 -12.99 -13.63 -7.96
C SER A 318 -13.92 -14.76 -8.46
N GLN A 319 -13.51 -16.00 -8.28
CA GLN A 319 -14.28 -17.19 -8.65
C GLN A 319 -15.32 -17.58 -7.58
N ASP A 320 -15.20 -17.07 -6.37
CA ASP A 320 -16.14 -17.31 -5.26
C ASP A 320 -17.53 -16.67 -5.51
N ASN A 321 -17.70 -15.92 -6.59
CA ASN A 321 -18.99 -15.32 -7.00
C ASN A 321 -19.96 -16.32 -7.65
N SER A 322 -19.58 -17.56 -7.83
CA SER A 322 -20.46 -18.62 -8.32
C SER A 322 -21.12 -19.38 -7.16
N ASP A 323 -22.32 -19.11 -6.92
CA ASP A 323 -23.51 -19.63 -6.24
C ASP A 323 -23.46 -20.90 -5.34
N SER A 324 -22.34 -21.50 -4.99
CA SER A 324 -22.39 -22.87 -4.47
C SER A 324 -22.09 -23.04 -2.98
N ASP A 325 -21.50 -22.07 -2.31
CA ASP A 325 -21.15 -22.21 -0.89
C ASP A 325 -21.49 -20.94 -0.08
N GLU A 326 -22.49 -21.05 0.79
CA GLU A 326 -22.95 -19.93 1.65
C GLU A 326 -21.84 -19.45 2.60
N ALA A 327 -20.95 -20.33 3.06
CA ALA A 327 -19.84 -19.96 3.93
C ALA A 327 -18.82 -19.08 3.19
N VAL A 328 -18.50 -19.44 1.95
CA VAL A 328 -17.61 -18.65 1.06
C VAL A 328 -18.25 -17.32 0.73
N ALA A 329 -19.54 -17.28 0.42
CA ALA A 329 -20.26 -16.04 0.15
C ALA A 329 -20.25 -15.09 1.36
N ASN A 330 -20.41 -15.61 2.56
CA ASN A 330 -20.35 -14.84 3.81
C ASN A 330 -18.93 -14.30 4.07
N GLU A 331 -17.89 -15.10 3.83
CA GLU A 331 -16.49 -14.67 3.92
C GLU A 331 -16.18 -13.51 2.99
N VAL A 332 -16.61 -13.63 1.72
CA VAL A 332 -16.45 -12.59 0.70
C VAL A 332 -17.19 -11.31 1.08
N ALA A 333 -18.44 -11.45 1.55
CA ALA A 333 -19.25 -10.32 2.00
C ALA A 333 -18.60 -9.60 3.20
N ASP A 334 -18.04 -10.35 4.14
CA ASP A 334 -17.38 -9.82 5.31
C ASP A 334 -16.12 -9.01 4.92
N ILE A 335 -15.31 -9.54 4.01
CA ILE A 335 -14.11 -8.82 3.52
C ILE A 335 -14.47 -7.57 2.74
N LEU A 336 -15.47 -7.63 1.85
CA LEU A 336 -15.80 -6.52 0.94
C LEU A 336 -16.65 -5.43 1.58
N HIS A 337 -17.59 -5.82 2.42
CA HIS A 337 -18.66 -4.92 2.90
C HIS A 337 -18.54 -4.60 4.38
N ASN A 338 -17.99 -5.50 5.19
CA ASN A 338 -17.85 -5.29 6.64
C ASN A 338 -16.50 -4.69 7.04
N LYS A 339 -16.11 -3.60 6.39
CA LYS A 339 -14.83 -2.92 6.69
C LYS A 339 -14.70 -2.52 8.17
N LYS A 340 -15.80 -2.09 8.79
CA LYS A 340 -15.83 -1.73 10.22
C LYS A 340 -15.67 -2.96 11.12
N GLY A 341 -16.32 -4.07 10.79
CA GLY A 341 -16.16 -5.32 11.52
C GLY A 341 -14.73 -5.83 11.46
N LEU A 342 -14.07 -5.77 10.30
CA LEU A 342 -12.69 -6.21 10.16
C LEU A 342 -11.70 -5.43 11.04
N ILE A 343 -11.93 -4.15 11.31
CA ILE A 343 -11.07 -3.33 12.18
C ILE A 343 -11.48 -3.35 13.66
N SER A 344 -12.63 -3.92 13.98
CA SER A 344 -13.07 -4.08 15.38
C SER A 344 -12.33 -5.21 16.06
N LEU A 345 -11.82 -4.97 17.28
CA LEU A 345 -11.20 -5.98 18.13
C LEU A 345 -12.20 -6.93 18.77
N ARG A 346 -13.45 -6.48 18.92
CA ARG A 346 -14.52 -7.26 19.53
C ARG A 346 -15.73 -7.35 18.62
N ASN A 347 -16.39 -8.48 18.66
CA ASN A 347 -17.69 -8.71 18.06
C ASN A 347 -18.79 -8.01 18.87
N VAL A 348 -20.00 -7.96 18.32
CA VAL A 348 -21.16 -7.34 18.97
C VAL A 348 -21.52 -8.03 20.31
N ASP A 349 -21.24 -9.32 20.43
CA ASP A 349 -21.44 -10.13 21.64
C ASP A 349 -20.34 -9.96 22.69
N GLY A 350 -19.31 -9.14 22.43
CA GLY A 350 -18.19 -8.88 23.32
C GLY A 350 -17.03 -9.87 23.19
N THR A 351 -17.16 -10.94 22.42
CA THR A 351 -16.05 -11.87 22.12
C THR A 351 -14.98 -11.21 21.27
N TYR A 352 -13.76 -11.74 21.29
CA TYR A 352 -12.70 -11.23 20.41
C TYR A 352 -12.97 -11.56 18.94
N ASN A 353 -12.83 -10.57 18.08
CA ASN A 353 -12.81 -10.76 16.64
C ASN A 353 -11.38 -11.07 16.19
N THR A 354 -11.06 -12.35 16.05
CA THR A 354 -9.71 -12.83 15.76
C THR A 354 -9.33 -12.76 14.28
N ARG A 355 -10.30 -12.51 13.36
CA ARG A 355 -10.04 -12.43 11.92
C ARG A 355 -9.14 -11.26 11.57
N ARG A 356 -7.95 -11.55 11.03
CA ARG A 356 -6.96 -10.53 10.67
C ARG A 356 -6.01 -10.90 9.53
N PHE A 357 -6.04 -12.14 9.04
CA PHE A 357 -5.24 -12.59 7.92
C PHE A 357 -6.15 -12.80 6.70
N LEU A 358 -5.88 -12.06 5.62
CA LEU A 358 -6.70 -12.06 4.42
C LEU A 358 -5.90 -12.61 3.24
N PHE A 359 -6.47 -13.56 2.51
CA PHE A 359 -5.86 -14.17 1.33
C PHE A 359 -6.58 -13.72 0.05
N SER A 360 -5.84 -13.47 -1.02
CA SER A 360 -6.40 -13.13 -2.32
C SER A 360 -5.48 -13.60 -3.46
N LYS A 361 -6.04 -13.98 -4.60
CA LYS A 361 -5.24 -14.42 -5.77
C LYS A 361 -4.67 -13.26 -6.55
N TRP A 362 -5.50 -12.29 -6.88
CA TRP A 362 -5.13 -11.08 -7.62
C TRP A 362 -5.37 -9.87 -6.75
N THR A 363 -5.12 -8.72 -7.26
CA THR A 363 -5.54 -7.52 -6.54
C THR A 363 -6.99 -7.67 -6.12
N LEU A 364 -7.27 -7.52 -4.84
CA LEU A 364 -8.62 -7.32 -4.33
C LEU A 364 -9.35 -6.32 -5.23
N LYS A 365 -10.67 -6.48 -5.40
CA LYS A 365 -11.49 -5.64 -6.28
C LYS A 365 -11.07 -4.16 -6.19
N GLU A 366 -10.95 -3.47 -7.33
CA GLU A 366 -10.66 -2.04 -7.36
C GLU A 366 -11.49 -1.28 -6.33
N GLY A 367 -10.84 -0.38 -5.59
CA GLY A 367 -11.48 0.36 -4.51
C GLY A 367 -11.53 -0.36 -3.15
N TRP A 368 -11.10 -1.63 -3.03
CA TRP A 368 -10.92 -2.22 -1.71
C TRP A 368 -9.65 -1.70 -1.07
N ASP A 369 -9.81 -1.17 0.11
CA ASP A 369 -8.74 -0.71 0.97
C ASP A 369 -9.16 -0.83 2.43
N ASN A 370 -8.22 -1.10 3.28
CA ASN A 370 -8.44 -1.10 4.72
C ASN A 370 -7.28 -0.35 5.39
N PRO A 371 -7.55 0.66 6.21
CA PRO A 371 -6.52 1.48 6.84
C PRO A 371 -5.61 0.67 7.77
N ASN A 372 -6.10 -0.44 8.30
CA ASN A 372 -5.38 -1.23 9.29
C ASN A 372 -4.57 -2.40 8.70
N VAL A 373 -4.37 -2.43 7.37
CA VAL A 373 -3.40 -3.34 6.76
C VAL A 373 -1.98 -2.84 7.06
N PHE A 374 -1.19 -3.68 7.73
CA PHE A 374 0.20 -3.39 8.10
C PHE A 374 1.20 -4.39 7.53
N THR A 375 0.73 -5.50 7.00
CA THR A 375 1.57 -6.50 6.34
C THR A 375 0.93 -6.89 5.02
N ILE A 376 1.71 -6.82 3.95
CA ILE A 376 1.37 -7.39 2.64
C ILE A 376 2.47 -8.39 2.29
N ALA A 377 2.10 -9.64 2.02
CA ALA A 377 3.03 -10.67 1.58
C ALA A 377 2.64 -11.20 0.20
N LYS A 378 3.57 -11.15 -0.74
CA LYS A 378 3.43 -11.72 -2.09
C LYS A 378 4.04 -13.12 -2.10
N LEU A 379 3.20 -14.13 -1.92
CA LEU A 379 3.58 -15.54 -2.00
C LEU A 379 3.61 -16.07 -3.44
N ARG A 380 3.62 -15.15 -4.40
CA ARG A 380 3.62 -15.41 -5.84
C ARG A 380 4.76 -14.67 -6.53
N SER A 381 5.23 -15.19 -7.65
CA SER A 381 6.12 -14.44 -8.53
C SER A 381 5.34 -13.32 -9.25
N SER A 382 5.94 -12.15 -9.37
CA SER A 382 5.29 -11.02 -10.03
C SER A 382 5.16 -11.26 -11.54
N GLY A 383 3.92 -11.27 -12.04
CA GLY A 383 3.62 -11.53 -13.46
C GLY A 383 3.45 -10.31 -14.35
N SER A 384 3.28 -9.12 -13.84
CA SER A 384 3.13 -7.90 -14.65
C SER A 384 3.63 -6.68 -13.90
N GLU A 385 4.21 -5.74 -14.64
CA GLU A 385 4.56 -4.40 -14.16
C GLU A 385 3.30 -3.53 -13.94
N ASN A 386 2.32 -4.04 -13.21
CA ASN A 386 1.33 -3.15 -12.64
C ASN A 386 2.07 -2.23 -11.69
N SER A 387 1.72 -0.95 -11.71
CA SER A 387 2.37 0.06 -10.89
C SER A 387 2.60 -0.47 -9.47
N LYS A 388 3.84 -0.46 -9.04
CA LYS A 388 4.24 -0.91 -7.70
C LYS A 388 3.49 -0.14 -6.62
N LEU A 389 3.21 1.14 -6.88
CA LEU A 389 2.39 2.00 -6.04
C LEU A 389 0.96 1.48 -5.89
N GLN A 390 0.35 0.91 -6.93
CA GLN A 390 -1.02 0.38 -6.84
C GLN A 390 -1.11 -0.86 -5.94
N GLU A 391 -0.12 -1.75 -6.00
CA GLU A 391 -0.06 -2.93 -5.14
C GLU A 391 0.15 -2.54 -3.67
N VAL A 392 1.14 -1.69 -3.41
CA VAL A 392 1.49 -1.22 -2.07
C VAL A 392 0.41 -0.28 -1.52
N GLY A 393 -0.22 0.51 -2.39
CA GLY A 393 -1.22 1.52 -2.05
C GLY A 393 -2.37 1.04 -1.19
N ARG A 394 -2.72 -0.26 -1.28
CA ARG A 394 -3.77 -0.88 -0.46
C ARG A 394 -3.46 -0.90 1.03
N GLY A 395 -2.18 -0.88 1.40
CA GLY A 395 -1.73 -0.87 2.78
C GLY A 395 -1.22 0.49 3.28
N LEU A 396 -1.16 1.52 2.42
CA LEU A 396 -0.51 2.79 2.78
C LEU A 396 -1.38 3.73 3.63
N ARG A 397 -2.68 3.54 3.70
CA ARG A 397 -3.55 4.42 4.49
C ARG A 397 -3.15 4.43 5.95
N LEU A 398 -3.17 5.62 6.57
CA LEU A 398 -2.95 5.74 8.00
C LEU A 398 -4.02 4.98 8.78
N PRO A 399 -3.63 4.28 9.87
CA PRO A 399 -4.54 3.41 10.59
C PRO A 399 -5.59 4.19 11.37
N VAL A 400 -6.63 3.47 11.76
CA VAL A 400 -7.62 3.92 12.74
C VAL A 400 -7.53 3.07 14.00
N ASP A 401 -7.78 3.69 15.13
CA ASP A 401 -7.86 3.02 16.42
C ASP A 401 -9.18 2.23 16.60
N GLU A 402 -9.33 1.59 17.72
CA GLU A 402 -10.55 0.84 18.10
C GLU A 402 -11.81 1.70 18.17
N ASN A 403 -11.68 3.03 18.28
CA ASN A 403 -12.77 3.99 18.29
C ASN A 403 -13.08 4.55 16.87
N GLY A 404 -12.29 4.17 15.86
CA GLY A 404 -12.41 4.65 14.50
C GLY A 404 -11.73 5.99 14.23
N ASN A 405 -10.91 6.51 15.15
CA ASN A 405 -10.17 7.74 14.96
C ASN A 405 -8.90 7.47 14.15
N ARG A 406 -8.67 8.29 13.12
CA ARG A 406 -7.46 8.23 12.32
C ARG A 406 -6.27 8.74 13.13
N ILE A 407 -5.18 7.97 13.13
CA ILE A 407 -3.94 8.32 13.81
C ILE A 407 -2.99 8.93 12.79
N SER A 408 -2.62 10.20 12.97
CA SER A 408 -1.80 10.97 12.02
C SER A 408 -0.60 11.67 12.67
N ASN A 409 -0.41 11.52 13.97
CA ASN A 409 0.64 12.20 14.75
C ASN A 409 1.92 11.37 14.91
N GLU A 410 1.98 10.20 14.29
CA GLU A 410 3.13 9.30 14.37
C GLU A 410 3.38 8.60 13.02
N GLU A 411 4.59 8.07 12.86
CA GLU A 411 4.98 7.33 11.67
C GLU A 411 4.61 5.86 11.78
N PHE A 412 3.92 5.37 10.77
CA PHE A 412 3.64 3.95 10.60
C PHE A 412 4.38 3.40 9.38
N LYS A 413 4.68 2.11 9.40
CA LYS A 413 5.25 1.40 8.26
C LYS A 413 4.40 0.20 7.87
N LEU A 414 4.28 -0.01 6.58
CA LEU A 414 3.74 -1.20 5.97
C LEU A 414 4.88 -2.20 5.77
N ASN A 415 4.78 -3.39 6.36
CA ASN A 415 5.68 -4.49 6.06
C ASN A 415 5.31 -5.07 4.69
N TYR A 416 6.19 -4.92 3.72
CA TYR A 416 5.98 -5.42 2.37
C TYR A 416 6.96 -6.55 2.07
N ILE A 417 6.46 -7.77 2.11
CA ILE A 417 7.25 -8.99 1.97
C ILE A 417 7.09 -9.52 0.56
N VAL A 418 8.21 -9.60 -0.13
CA VAL A 418 8.30 -10.00 -1.54
C VAL A 418 9.27 -11.16 -1.70
N ASP A 419 9.22 -11.81 -2.84
CA ASP A 419 10.23 -12.79 -3.16
C ASP A 419 11.58 -12.13 -3.49
N PHE A 420 12.66 -12.91 -3.49
CA PHE A 420 14.00 -12.40 -3.72
C PHE A 420 14.23 -11.89 -5.15
N THR A 421 13.40 -12.27 -6.13
CA THR A 421 13.48 -11.74 -7.50
C THR A 421 13.05 -10.27 -7.56
N GLU A 422 12.32 -9.81 -6.54
CA GLU A 422 11.97 -8.41 -6.34
C GLU A 422 12.90 -7.69 -5.34
N ALA A 423 14.16 -8.13 -5.19
CA ALA A 423 15.12 -7.52 -4.26
C ALA A 423 15.28 -6.01 -4.46
N ASP A 424 15.19 -5.53 -5.70
CA ASP A 424 15.29 -4.10 -6.04
C ASP A 424 13.97 -3.33 -5.90
N PHE A 425 12.93 -3.96 -5.36
CA PHE A 425 11.60 -3.34 -5.26
C PHE A 425 11.62 -1.97 -4.58
N ALA A 426 12.31 -1.86 -3.45
CA ALA A 426 12.38 -0.60 -2.71
C ALA A 426 12.98 0.53 -3.56
N GLN A 427 14.06 0.24 -4.30
CA GLN A 427 14.67 1.21 -5.20
C GLN A 427 13.73 1.58 -6.35
N ARG A 428 13.13 0.58 -7.00
CA ARG A 428 12.17 0.83 -8.09
C ARG A 428 10.95 1.62 -7.62
N LEU A 429 10.47 1.38 -6.41
CA LEU A 429 9.36 2.16 -5.82
C LEU A 429 9.77 3.61 -5.60
N VAL A 430 10.97 3.85 -5.06
CA VAL A 430 11.53 5.20 -4.88
C VAL A 430 11.69 5.90 -6.24
N ASP A 431 12.22 5.20 -7.24
CA ASP A 431 12.42 5.74 -8.59
C ASP A 431 11.08 6.08 -9.27
N GLU A 432 10.04 5.24 -9.09
CA GLU A 432 8.69 5.49 -9.58
C GLU A 432 8.09 6.74 -8.92
N ILE A 433 8.17 6.85 -7.60
CA ILE A 433 7.66 8.02 -6.87
C ILE A 433 8.43 9.29 -7.27
N ASN A 434 9.74 9.21 -7.39
CA ASN A 434 10.57 10.35 -7.80
C ASN A 434 10.39 10.70 -9.29
N GLY A 435 10.08 9.72 -10.13
CA GLY A 435 9.80 9.92 -11.55
C GLY A 435 8.50 10.68 -11.82
N GLU A 436 7.57 10.71 -10.87
CA GLU A 436 6.35 11.52 -10.92
C GLU A 436 6.62 13.02 -10.65
N LEU A 437 7.81 13.37 -10.14
CA LEU A 437 8.16 14.75 -9.87
C LEU A 437 8.45 15.50 -11.19
N PRO A 438 8.06 16.78 -11.30
CA PRO A 438 8.36 17.58 -12.49
C PRO A 438 9.88 17.69 -12.71
N ALA A 439 10.27 17.66 -13.98
CA ALA A 439 11.68 17.74 -14.38
C ALA A 439 12.37 19.03 -13.91
N THR A 440 11.61 20.11 -13.78
CA THR A 440 12.05 21.37 -13.21
C THR A 440 11.41 21.55 -11.85
N GLN A 441 12.23 21.53 -10.81
CA GLN A 441 11.75 21.80 -9.46
C GLN A 441 11.99 23.26 -9.11
N THR A 442 10.89 23.92 -8.80
CA THR A 442 10.90 25.26 -8.23
C THR A 442 10.74 25.15 -6.72
N ILE A 443 11.65 25.74 -5.96
CA ILE A 443 11.51 25.82 -4.50
C ILE A 443 10.39 26.82 -4.21
N SER A 444 9.36 26.40 -3.48
CA SER A 444 8.34 27.34 -3.03
C SER A 444 8.91 28.26 -1.96
N GLN A 445 8.43 29.50 -1.92
CA GLN A 445 8.83 30.47 -0.92
C GLN A 445 8.55 29.94 0.51
N GLU A 446 7.44 29.23 0.67
CA GLU A 446 7.08 28.58 1.93
C GLU A 446 8.10 27.51 2.36
N THR A 447 8.62 26.73 1.40
CA THR A 447 9.65 25.71 1.68
C THR A 447 10.98 26.39 2.06
N LEU A 448 11.34 27.47 1.36
CA LEU A 448 12.53 28.26 1.68
C LEU A 448 12.46 28.81 3.10
N GLU A 449 11.34 29.42 3.48
CA GLU A 449 11.11 29.97 4.83
C GLU A 449 11.19 28.89 5.91
N LYS A 450 10.61 27.69 5.67
CA LYS A 450 10.69 26.56 6.60
C LYS A 450 12.13 26.08 6.81
N VAL A 451 12.91 25.97 5.73
CA VAL A 451 14.31 25.54 5.80
C VAL A 451 15.17 26.61 6.46
N ALA A 452 14.96 27.87 6.14
CA ALA A 452 15.64 29.00 6.75
C ALA A 452 15.40 29.00 8.27
N LYS A 453 14.16 28.84 8.71
CA LYS A 453 13.79 28.71 10.12
C LYS A 453 14.46 27.51 10.79
N ALA A 454 14.48 26.34 10.12
CA ALA A 454 15.12 25.13 10.65
C ALA A 454 16.64 25.30 10.83
N ARG A 455 17.28 26.08 9.95
CA ARG A 455 18.71 26.39 10.01
C ARG A 455 19.03 27.66 10.82
N ASN A 456 18.00 28.33 11.33
CA ASN A 456 18.13 29.60 12.07
C ASN A 456 18.85 30.68 11.28
N VAL A 457 18.53 30.81 9.99
CA VAL A 457 19.04 31.84 9.07
C VAL A 457 17.87 32.64 8.50
N ASP A 458 18.17 33.83 7.99
CA ASP A 458 17.16 34.63 7.30
C ASP A 458 16.81 34.00 5.95
N PRO A 459 15.53 33.97 5.52
CA PRO A 459 15.14 33.41 4.23
C PRO A 459 15.83 34.07 3.02
N ASP A 460 16.03 35.40 3.04
CA ASP A 460 16.70 36.12 1.96
C ASP A 460 18.20 35.80 1.92
N ASP A 461 18.83 35.64 3.07
CA ASP A 461 20.24 35.20 3.14
C ASP A 461 20.39 33.76 2.65
N LEU A 462 19.48 32.86 3.00
CA LEU A 462 19.48 31.50 2.47
C LEU A 462 19.30 31.49 0.96
N PHE A 463 18.36 32.27 0.43
CA PHE A 463 18.16 32.39 -1.01
C PHE A 463 19.41 32.87 -1.74
N MET A 464 20.07 33.90 -1.20
CA MET A 464 21.33 34.43 -1.76
C MET A 464 22.46 33.41 -1.75
N ASP A 465 22.60 32.63 -0.67
CA ASP A 465 23.60 31.56 -0.56
C ASP A 465 23.37 30.47 -1.60
N LEU A 466 22.11 30.03 -1.77
CA LEU A 466 21.74 29.06 -2.77
C LEU A 466 21.99 29.53 -4.20
N MET A 467 21.76 30.83 -4.45
CA MET A 467 22.07 31.46 -5.73
C MET A 467 23.58 31.56 -5.98
N MET A 468 24.37 31.97 -4.98
CA MET A 468 25.83 32.10 -5.06
C MET A 468 26.50 30.74 -5.32
N LYS A 469 25.99 29.67 -4.69
CA LYS A 469 26.40 28.27 -4.91
C LYS A 469 25.92 27.71 -6.26
N LYS A 470 25.15 28.48 -7.01
CA LYS A 470 24.56 28.08 -8.29
C LYS A 470 23.63 26.85 -8.17
N TYR A 471 23.00 26.64 -7.02
CA TYR A 471 22.05 25.58 -6.83
C TYR A 471 20.67 25.90 -7.41
N ILE A 472 20.30 27.19 -7.37
CA ILE A 472 19.04 27.68 -7.91
C ILE A 472 19.28 28.88 -8.85
N ASN A 473 18.26 29.19 -9.66
CA ASN A 473 18.19 30.41 -10.41
C ASN A 473 17.31 31.48 -9.74
N ARG A 474 17.19 32.67 -10.35
CA ARG A 474 16.35 33.76 -9.82
C ARG A 474 14.87 33.45 -9.75
N ASN A 475 14.40 32.41 -10.45
CA ASN A 475 13.02 31.93 -10.45
C ASN A 475 12.80 30.80 -9.44
N TYR A 476 13.74 30.60 -8.50
CA TYR A 476 13.73 29.49 -7.53
C TYR A 476 13.82 28.10 -8.15
N GLU A 477 14.17 27.97 -9.43
CA GLU A 477 14.31 26.69 -10.10
C GLU A 477 15.66 26.06 -9.78
N ILE A 478 15.66 24.78 -9.39
CA ILE A 478 16.87 24.02 -9.09
C ILE A 478 17.62 23.72 -10.39
N ARG A 479 18.90 24.03 -10.42
CA ARG A 479 19.75 23.72 -11.56
C ARG A 479 20.10 22.24 -11.58
N LEU A 480 19.73 21.58 -12.68
CA LEU A 480 19.91 20.13 -12.85
C LEU A 480 21.36 19.68 -12.70
N GLU A 481 22.31 20.49 -13.18
CA GLU A 481 23.75 20.23 -13.12
C GLU A 481 24.35 20.15 -11.71
N ASN A 482 23.70 20.81 -10.72
CA ASN A 482 24.16 20.85 -9.33
C ASN A 482 23.15 20.20 -8.36
N ARG A 483 22.17 19.48 -8.88
CA ARG A 483 21.07 18.92 -8.12
C ARG A 483 21.53 18.00 -6.99
N ASP A 484 22.41 17.06 -7.29
CA ASP A 484 22.88 16.07 -6.32
C ASP A 484 23.69 16.72 -5.20
N THR A 485 24.53 17.69 -5.55
CA THR A 485 25.31 18.48 -4.58
C THR A 485 24.41 19.37 -3.74
N PHE A 486 23.40 19.97 -4.35
CA PHE A 486 22.40 20.77 -3.64
C PHE A 486 21.69 19.97 -2.56
N PHE A 487 21.20 18.78 -2.89
CA PHE A 487 20.51 17.93 -1.91
C PHE A 487 21.43 17.26 -0.90
N ALA A 488 22.72 17.14 -1.21
CA ALA A 488 23.73 16.71 -0.25
C ALA A 488 23.99 17.79 0.81
N ASP A 489 24.10 19.06 0.39
CA ASP A 489 24.39 20.20 1.25
C ASP A 489 23.14 20.70 2.00
N TYR A 490 21.99 20.58 1.35
CA TYR A 490 20.69 21.02 1.87
C TYR A 490 19.66 19.89 1.78
N PRO A 491 19.82 18.84 2.61
CA PRO A 491 18.91 17.70 2.60
C PRO A 491 17.47 18.06 2.96
N GLU A 492 17.25 19.22 3.58
CA GLU A 492 15.91 19.72 3.92
C GLU A 492 15.07 20.10 2.70
N PHE A 493 15.72 20.42 1.58
CA PHE A 493 15.07 20.66 0.29
C PHE A 493 14.86 19.37 -0.51
N THR A 494 15.07 18.20 0.08
CA THR A 494 15.04 16.93 -0.65
C THR A 494 13.83 16.83 -1.55
N SER A 495 14.10 16.84 -2.85
CA SER A 495 13.11 16.58 -3.88
C SER A 495 13.01 15.09 -4.12
N GLY A 496 12.36 14.39 -3.21
CA GLY A 496 12.18 12.96 -3.33
C GLY A 496 11.68 12.38 -2.02
N VAL A 497 11.38 11.11 -2.06
CA VAL A 497 10.96 10.37 -0.87
C VAL A 497 12.07 10.38 0.16
N GLY A 498 11.76 10.79 1.39
CA GLY A 498 12.70 10.78 2.51
C GLY A 498 13.31 9.39 2.71
N ARG A 499 14.60 9.32 3.03
CA ARG A 499 15.38 8.07 3.14
C ARG A 499 14.75 6.99 4.02
N ASN A 500 13.97 7.39 5.02
CA ASN A 500 13.33 6.47 5.95
C ASN A 500 11.91 6.07 5.57
N LYS A 501 11.33 6.63 4.51
CA LYS A 501 9.93 6.38 4.12
C LYS A 501 9.76 5.06 3.34
N VAL A 502 10.75 4.73 2.51
CA VAL A 502 10.84 3.42 1.85
C VAL A 502 12.19 2.82 2.25
N THR A 503 12.16 1.72 2.99
CA THR A 503 13.37 1.08 3.53
C THR A 503 13.47 -0.36 3.05
N ASP A 504 14.69 -0.80 2.74
CA ASP A 504 15.01 -2.19 2.48
C ASP A 504 15.62 -2.80 3.75
N VAL A 505 14.83 -3.60 4.45
CA VAL A 505 15.22 -4.21 5.72
C VAL A 505 16.43 -5.15 5.54
N ASN A 506 16.54 -5.84 4.39
CA ASN A 506 17.65 -6.73 4.10
C ASN A 506 18.98 -5.98 3.94
N LYS A 507 18.97 -4.80 3.31
CA LYS A 507 20.16 -3.95 3.18
C LYS A 507 20.63 -3.43 4.53
N ASN A 508 19.69 -3.00 5.38
CA ASN A 508 20.02 -2.48 6.71
C ASN A 508 20.62 -3.56 7.64
N LYS A 509 20.29 -4.83 7.45
CA LYS A 509 20.90 -5.94 8.21
C LYS A 509 22.38 -6.16 7.87
N LYS A 510 22.86 -5.66 6.73
CA LYS A 510 24.24 -5.84 6.24
C LYS A 510 25.17 -4.69 6.60
N GLU A 511 24.67 -3.60 7.14
CA GLU A 511 25.52 -2.54 7.70
C GLU A 511 26.10 -3.00 9.03
N GLU A 512 27.35 -3.49 8.99
CA GLU A 512 28.14 -3.66 10.22
C GLU A 512 28.40 -2.27 10.80
N ILE A 513 27.71 -1.95 11.87
CA ILE A 513 27.98 -0.73 12.64
C ILE A 513 29.29 -0.94 13.39
N HIS A 514 30.37 -0.44 12.83
CA HIS A 514 31.67 -0.41 13.53
C HIS A 514 31.63 0.68 14.63
N ILE A 515 31.09 0.32 15.78
CA ILE A 515 31.14 1.18 16.94
C ILE A 515 32.58 1.12 17.47
N ARG A 516 33.28 2.27 17.48
CA ARG A 516 34.59 2.36 18.15
C ARG A 516 34.40 2.00 19.62
N LYS A 517 35.20 1.06 20.12
CA LYS A 517 35.06 0.53 21.48
C LYS A 517 35.02 1.62 22.57
N ALA A 518 35.79 2.70 22.38
CA ALA A 518 35.79 3.86 23.28
C ALA A 518 34.42 4.56 23.31
N VAL A 519 33.84 4.85 22.14
CA VAL A 519 32.53 5.52 22.01
C VAL A 519 31.41 4.64 22.56
N TYR A 520 31.51 3.32 22.41
CA TYR A 520 30.53 2.39 22.99
C TYR A 520 30.48 2.47 24.51
N PHE A 521 31.64 2.54 25.19
CA PHE A 521 31.69 2.65 26.64
C PHE A 521 31.15 4.00 27.14
N GLU A 522 31.44 5.09 26.45
CA GLU A 522 30.90 6.41 26.75
C GLU A 522 29.36 6.45 26.59
N LEU A 523 28.84 5.89 25.50
CA LEU A 523 27.40 5.76 25.25
C LEU A 523 26.73 4.86 26.29
N LYS A 524 27.36 3.75 26.64
CA LYS A 524 26.85 2.85 27.67
C LYS A 524 26.79 3.53 29.04
N GLU A 525 27.85 4.26 29.43
CA GLU A 525 27.89 5.01 30.70
C GLU A 525 26.84 6.12 30.72
N LEU A 526 26.65 6.84 29.59
CA LEU A 526 25.61 7.85 29.45
C LEU A 526 24.22 7.21 29.59
N TRP A 527 23.98 6.08 28.91
CA TRP A 527 22.73 5.33 28.96
C TRP A 527 22.42 4.80 30.37
N GLU A 528 23.41 4.23 31.04
CA GLU A 528 23.27 3.79 32.43
C GLU A 528 22.98 4.96 33.37
N THR A 529 23.54 6.14 33.11
CA THR A 529 23.28 7.35 33.88
C THR A 529 21.85 7.85 33.64
N ILE A 530 21.37 7.87 32.41
CA ILE A 530 20.00 8.27 32.06
C ILE A 530 18.97 7.30 32.65
N ASN A 531 19.28 6.00 32.65
CA ASN A 531 18.38 4.96 33.16
C ASN A 531 18.42 4.79 34.69
N ARG A 532 19.26 5.51 35.40
CA ARG A 532 19.25 5.47 36.87
C ARG A 532 17.94 6.04 37.38
N LYS A 533 17.27 5.26 38.23
CA LYS A 533 16.12 5.77 38.98
C LYS A 533 16.61 6.68 40.07
N TYR A 534 16.25 7.94 40.03
CA TYR A 534 16.51 8.90 41.07
C TYR A 534 15.28 9.01 41.95
N TYR A 535 15.51 8.93 43.27
CA TYR A 535 14.49 9.24 44.28
C TYR A 535 14.83 10.58 44.91
N LEU A 536 13.89 11.50 44.88
CA LEU A 536 13.99 12.74 45.64
C LEU A 536 13.53 12.43 47.05
N PHE A 537 14.47 12.50 48.01
CA PHE A 537 14.15 12.51 49.42
C PHE A 537 14.09 13.95 49.88
N TYR A 538 13.03 14.32 50.54
CA TYR A 538 12.91 15.62 51.22
C TYR A 538 12.42 15.39 52.64
N ASP A 539 12.92 16.19 53.56
CA ASP A 539 12.47 16.14 54.93
C ASP A 539 11.02 16.60 55.06
N ALA A 540 10.32 16.10 56.06
CA ALA A 540 8.91 16.40 56.26
C ALA A 540 8.64 17.91 56.41
N ASP A 541 9.63 18.69 56.88
CA ASP A 541 9.55 20.14 57.02
C ASP A 541 9.49 20.87 55.66
N LEU A 542 10.03 20.28 54.58
CA LEU A 542 9.97 20.83 53.22
C LEU A 542 8.72 20.40 52.46
N ALA A 543 7.94 19.46 52.99
CA ALA A 543 6.75 18.93 52.31
C ALA A 543 5.68 20.00 52.02
N SER A 544 5.65 21.08 52.82
CA SER A 544 4.75 22.22 52.60
C SER A 544 5.24 23.21 51.54
N GLU A 545 6.55 23.26 51.27
CA GLU A 545 7.17 24.18 50.32
C GLU A 545 7.24 23.61 48.92
N VAL A 546 7.28 22.27 48.78
CA VAL A 546 7.35 21.58 47.48
C VAL A 546 6.15 21.90 46.57
N PRO A 547 4.89 21.87 47.03
CA PRO A 547 3.74 22.24 46.19
C PRO A 547 3.82 23.69 45.70
N GLN A 548 4.30 24.62 46.56
CA GLN A 548 4.45 26.01 46.18
C GLN A 548 5.56 26.19 45.13
N ALA A 549 6.72 25.57 45.33
CA ALA A 549 7.83 25.61 44.39
C ALA A 549 7.44 24.97 43.04
N LEU A 550 6.72 23.85 43.03
CA LEU A 550 6.17 23.24 41.84
C LEU A 550 5.16 24.14 41.10
N HIS A 551 4.29 24.81 41.87
CA HIS A 551 3.34 25.76 41.32
C HIS A 551 4.06 26.95 40.67
N ASP A 552 5.10 27.47 41.30
CA ASP A 552 5.88 28.58 40.78
C ASP A 552 6.71 28.19 39.54
N ILE A 553 7.24 26.98 39.51
CA ILE A 553 7.92 26.41 38.34
C ILE A 553 6.95 26.25 37.15
N LEU A 554 5.76 25.70 37.40
CA LEU A 554 4.73 25.52 36.36
C LEU A 554 4.14 26.84 35.86
N ARG A 555 4.11 27.87 36.70
CA ARG A 555 3.61 29.20 36.37
C ARG A 555 4.64 30.03 35.57
N ASN A 556 5.91 29.75 35.72
CA ASN A 556 7.00 30.37 34.99
C ASN A 556 7.24 29.64 33.66
N GLY A 557 6.32 29.79 32.70
CA GLY A 557 6.37 29.15 31.39
C GLY A 557 7.65 29.40 30.58
N GLY A 558 8.57 30.26 31.05
CA GLY A 558 9.87 30.52 30.42
C GLY A 558 10.98 29.50 30.77
N ILE A 559 10.78 28.65 31.79
CA ILE A 559 11.80 27.69 32.21
C ILE A 559 11.84 26.46 31.30
N PHE A 560 10.70 26.06 30.75
CA PHE A 560 10.57 24.86 29.94
C PHE A 560 10.49 25.11 28.42
N GLY A 561 10.51 26.35 27.97
CA GLY A 561 10.36 26.71 26.57
C GLY A 561 9.09 26.08 25.95
N ASN A 562 9.18 25.57 24.74
CA ASN A 562 8.09 24.87 24.05
C ASN A 562 8.13 23.35 24.30
N VAL A 563 8.41 22.91 25.52
CA VAL A 563 8.38 21.48 25.86
C VAL A 563 6.93 21.04 26.04
N THR A 564 6.43 20.26 25.14
CA THR A 564 5.15 19.57 25.28
C THR A 564 5.37 18.37 26.21
N LEU A 565 4.87 18.44 27.43
CA LEU A 565 4.86 17.28 28.32
C LEU A 565 3.76 16.33 27.89
N TYR A 566 4.15 15.18 27.39
CA TYR A 566 3.23 14.07 27.20
C TYR A 566 3.08 13.35 28.54
N SER A 567 1.87 13.32 29.09
CA SER A 567 1.53 12.40 30.17
C SER A 567 1.52 10.97 29.65
N HIS A 568 2.35 10.12 30.22
CA HIS A 568 2.29 8.68 29.99
C HIS A 568 1.10 8.07 30.69
#